data_701a3e146accbb9bbb4e96990f196659
#
_entry.id   701a3e146accbb9bbb4e96990f196659
#
_cell.length_a   1.000
_cell.length_b   1.000
_cell.length_c   1.000
_cell.angle_alpha   90.00
_cell.angle_beta   90.00
_cell.angle_gamma   90.00
#
_symmetry.space_group_name_H-M   'P 1'
#
loop_
_entity.id
_entity.type
_entity.pdbx_description
1 polymer ?
#
loop_
_entity_poly.entity_id
_entity_poly.type
_entity_poly.pdbx_seq_one_letter_code
_entity_poly.pdbx_strand_id
1 'polypeptide(L)'
;MYLGLDLGTSGIKAMLVDDNFATIGVAHAGLTVSRPHPGWSEQAPADWIAASEQVIGELARQHPQAMARLQAIGLSGHMHGATLLDGSDRVLRPCILWNDGRSGPQ
;
A
#
# COMPACT_ATOMS: atom_id res chain seq x y z
N MET A 1 -9.62 17.93 5.98
CA MET A 1 -9.47 16.82 5.02
C MET A 1 -8.44 15.82 5.52
N TYR A 2 -8.76 14.54 5.43
CA TYR A 2 -7.90 13.45 5.85
C TYR A 2 -7.85 12.41 4.74
N LEU A 3 -6.72 11.75 4.61
CA LEU A 3 -6.51 10.68 3.63
C LEU A 3 -6.21 9.37 4.35
N GLY A 4 -6.94 8.33 4.03
CA GLY A 4 -6.65 6.97 4.47
C GLY A 4 -6.04 6.17 3.33
N LEU A 5 -4.93 5.49 3.59
CA LEU A 5 -4.31 4.55 2.66
C LEU A 5 -4.36 3.16 3.27
N ASP A 6 -4.96 2.22 2.56
CA ASP A 6 -5.04 0.82 2.98
C ASP A 6 -4.29 -0.04 1.97
N LEU A 7 -3.17 -0.61 2.42
CA LEU A 7 -2.33 -1.50 1.62
C LEU A 7 -2.76 -2.94 1.87
N GLY A 8 -3.47 -3.50 0.90
CA GLY A 8 -3.83 -4.91 0.90
C GLY A 8 -2.90 -5.72 0.00
N THR A 9 -3.08 -7.04 -0.01
CA THR A 9 -2.28 -7.96 -0.83
C THR A 9 -2.58 -7.80 -2.33
N SER A 10 -3.85 -7.56 -2.67
CA SER A 10 -4.29 -7.45 -4.07
C SER A 10 -4.30 -6.03 -4.60
N GLY A 11 -4.12 -5.04 -3.75
CA GLY A 11 -4.16 -3.65 -4.17
C GLY A 11 -4.09 -2.67 -3.02
N ILE A 12 -3.99 -1.41 -3.38
CA ILE A 12 -4.05 -0.30 -2.43
C ILE A 12 -5.32 0.51 -2.68
N LYS A 13 -5.94 0.98 -1.61
CA LYS A 13 -7.11 1.84 -1.64
C LYS A 13 -6.79 3.13 -0.91
N ALA A 14 -7.15 4.24 -1.51
CA ALA A 14 -7.08 5.56 -0.88
C ALA A 14 -8.47 6.13 -0.72
N MET A 15 -8.76 6.74 0.43
CA MET A 15 -10.03 7.39 0.71
C MET A 15 -9.78 8.78 1.26
N LEU A 16 -10.33 9.78 0.58
CA LEU A 16 -10.29 11.16 1.02
C LEU A 16 -11.61 11.48 1.74
N VAL A 17 -11.52 11.98 2.96
CA VAL A 17 -12.69 12.33 3.76
C VAL A 17 -12.60 13.77 4.26
N ASP A 18 -13.75 14.39 4.50
CA ASP A 18 -13.82 15.72 5.10
C ASP A 18 -13.74 15.65 6.63
N ASP A 19 -13.85 16.80 7.30
CA ASP A 19 -13.74 16.89 8.76
C ASP A 19 -14.91 16.18 9.49
N ASN A 20 -15.98 15.87 8.79
CA ASN A 20 -17.11 15.09 9.31
C ASN A 20 -17.02 13.61 8.91
N PHE A 21 -15.87 13.19 8.36
CA PHE A 21 -15.63 11.84 7.86
C PHE A 21 -16.55 11.41 6.70
N ALA A 22 -17.15 12.37 6.01
CA ALA A 22 -17.87 12.07 4.77
C ALA A 22 -16.87 11.83 3.64
N THR A 23 -17.09 10.79 2.86
CA THR A 23 -16.21 10.42 1.75
C THR A 23 -16.30 11.44 0.63
N ILE A 24 -15.16 12.04 0.29
CA ILE A 24 -15.03 12.98 -0.83
C ILE A 24 -14.62 12.24 -2.11
N GLY A 25 -13.69 11.28 -1.99
CA GLY A 25 -13.23 10.52 -3.12
C GLY A 25 -12.53 9.24 -2.72
N VAL A 26 -12.47 8.29 -3.65
CA VAL A 26 -11.81 6.99 -3.46
C VAL A 26 -11.02 6.68 -4.73
N ALA A 27 -9.83 6.12 -4.56
CA ALA A 27 -9.00 5.64 -5.65
C ALA A 27 -8.42 4.26 -5.31
N HIS A 28 -8.21 3.44 -6.33
CA HIS A 28 -7.66 2.09 -6.20
C HIS A 28 -6.52 1.88 -7.18
N ALA A 29 -5.54 1.09 -6.78
CA ALA A 29 -4.52 0.57 -7.69
C ALA A 29 -4.26 -0.90 -7.36
N GLY A 30 -4.17 -1.74 -8.41
CA GLY A 30 -3.92 -3.17 -8.23
C GLY A 30 -2.46 -3.45 -7.93
N LEU A 31 -2.23 -4.56 -7.23
CA LEU A 31 -0.90 -5.10 -6.94
C LEU A 31 -0.84 -6.55 -7.38
N THR A 32 0.33 -6.98 -7.84
CA THR A 32 0.57 -8.35 -8.27
C THR A 32 1.36 -9.10 -7.19
N VAL A 33 0.91 -10.30 -6.86
CA VAL A 33 1.64 -11.21 -5.97
C VAL A 33 2.48 -12.14 -6.84
N SER A 34 3.77 -12.26 -6.52
CA SER A 34 4.67 -13.21 -7.16
C SER A 34 4.72 -14.51 -6.36
N ARG A 35 4.68 -15.63 -7.07
CA ARG A 35 4.78 -16.98 -6.49
C ARG A 35 5.88 -17.76 -7.20
N PRO A 36 7.16 -17.43 -6.91
CA PRO A 36 8.28 -18.02 -7.63
C PRO A 36 8.46 -19.52 -7.37
N HIS A 37 7.94 -20.02 -6.26
CA HIS A 37 7.96 -21.45 -5.90
C HIS A 37 6.64 -21.84 -5.24
N PRO A 38 6.25 -23.13 -5.27
CA PRO A 38 5.05 -23.59 -4.57
C PRO A 38 5.06 -23.18 -3.09
N GLY A 39 3.97 -22.60 -2.62
CA GLY A 39 3.83 -22.14 -1.24
C GLY A 39 4.48 -20.79 -0.94
N TRP A 40 5.21 -20.21 -1.87
CA TRP A 40 5.80 -18.88 -1.72
C TRP A 40 4.83 -17.78 -2.14
N SER A 41 4.90 -16.65 -1.45
CA SER A 41 4.13 -15.46 -1.77
C SER A 41 4.96 -14.23 -1.49
N GLU A 42 5.22 -13.43 -2.52
CA GLU A 42 6.11 -12.27 -2.43
C GLU A 42 5.53 -11.07 -3.15
N GLN A 43 5.94 -9.88 -2.72
CA GLN A 43 5.58 -8.63 -3.37
C GLN A 43 6.75 -7.65 -3.32
N ALA A 44 6.95 -6.89 -4.40
CA ALA A 44 7.99 -5.87 -4.46
C ALA A 44 7.51 -4.61 -3.70
N PRO A 45 8.22 -4.16 -2.66
CA PRO A 45 7.86 -2.92 -1.95
C PRO A 45 7.82 -1.68 -2.87
N ALA A 46 8.63 -1.65 -3.93
CA ALA A 46 8.58 -0.57 -4.92
C ALA A 46 7.21 -0.44 -5.58
N ASP A 47 6.48 -1.54 -5.74
CA ASP A 47 5.14 -1.53 -6.29
C ASP A 47 4.14 -0.86 -5.34
N TRP A 48 4.35 -1.00 -4.02
CA TRP A 48 3.53 -0.31 -3.02
C TRP A 48 3.69 1.20 -3.13
N ILE A 49 4.92 1.66 -3.31
CA ILE A 49 5.21 3.09 -3.45
C ILE A 49 4.59 3.63 -4.75
N ALA A 50 4.78 2.93 -5.86
CA ALA A 50 4.22 3.32 -7.15
C ALA A 50 2.69 3.36 -7.11
N ALA A 51 2.05 2.35 -6.51
CA ALA A 51 0.60 2.30 -6.37
C ALA A 51 0.07 3.41 -5.45
N SER A 52 0.80 3.71 -4.36
CA SER A 52 0.45 4.81 -3.46
C SER A 52 0.50 6.16 -4.18
N GLU A 53 1.56 6.40 -4.94
CA GLU A 53 1.69 7.63 -5.74
C GLU A 53 0.58 7.74 -6.78
N GLN A 54 0.21 6.63 -7.39
CA GLN A 54 -0.87 6.58 -8.38
C GLN A 54 -2.22 6.99 -7.78
N VAL A 55 -2.60 6.40 -6.63
CA VAL A 55 -3.90 6.70 -6.02
C VAL A 55 -3.94 8.12 -5.43
N ILE A 56 -2.86 8.59 -4.84
CA ILE A 56 -2.76 9.97 -4.35
C ILE A 56 -2.83 10.96 -5.52
N GLY A 57 -2.11 10.68 -6.60
CA GLY A 57 -2.14 11.52 -7.81
C GLY A 57 -3.52 11.57 -8.45
N GLU A 58 -4.24 10.47 -8.46
CA GLU A 58 -5.61 10.41 -8.97
C GLU A 58 -6.56 11.27 -8.14
N LEU A 59 -6.50 11.17 -6.82
CA LEU A 59 -7.31 12.01 -5.93
C LEU A 59 -6.95 13.49 -6.05
N ALA A 60 -5.67 13.81 -6.24
CA ALA A 60 -5.22 15.19 -6.44
C ALA A 60 -5.75 15.77 -7.75
N ARG A 61 -5.86 14.97 -8.80
CA ARG A 61 -6.43 15.42 -10.08
C ARG A 61 -7.95 15.62 -9.99
N GLN A 62 -8.63 14.72 -9.28
CA GLN A 62 -10.10 14.75 -9.16
C GLN A 62 -10.58 15.78 -8.13
N HIS A 63 -9.81 15.97 -7.05
CA HIS A 63 -10.19 16.79 -5.90
C HIS A 63 -9.03 17.70 -5.46
N PRO A 64 -8.54 18.60 -6.34
CA PRO A 64 -7.34 19.38 -6.04
C PRO A 64 -7.49 20.31 -4.84
N GLN A 65 -8.66 20.90 -4.65
CA GLN A 65 -8.90 21.82 -3.54
C GLN A 65 -8.96 21.08 -2.20
N ALA A 66 -9.62 19.92 -2.18
CA ALA A 66 -9.70 19.10 -0.98
C ALA A 66 -8.32 18.55 -0.59
N MET A 67 -7.54 18.08 -1.56
CA MET A 67 -6.19 17.59 -1.30
C MET A 67 -5.25 18.69 -0.80
N ALA A 68 -5.44 19.93 -1.23
CA ALA A 68 -4.66 21.07 -0.74
C ALA A 68 -4.95 21.38 0.74
N ARG A 69 -6.07 20.91 1.28
CA ARG A 69 -6.45 21.07 2.70
C ARG A 69 -6.14 19.85 3.55
N LEU A 70 -5.35 18.93 3.05
CA LEU A 70 -5.02 17.71 3.75
C LEU A 70 -4.27 18.02 5.05
N GLN A 71 -4.74 17.49 6.17
CA GLN A 71 -4.18 17.70 7.51
C GLN A 71 -3.38 16.51 7.99
N ALA A 72 -3.80 15.31 7.61
CA ALA A 72 -3.13 14.08 8.05
C ALA A 72 -3.43 12.93 7.10
N ILE A 73 -2.53 11.95 7.13
CA ILE A 73 -2.66 10.69 6.40
C ILE A 73 -2.63 9.55 7.41
N GLY A 74 -3.64 8.70 7.38
CA GLY A 74 -3.67 7.45 8.13
C GLY A 74 -3.26 6.29 7.24
N LEU A 75 -2.48 5.38 7.80
CA LEU A 75 -1.97 4.21 7.08
C LEU A 75 -2.48 2.93 7.71
N SER A 76 -2.86 1.99 6.86
CA SER A 76 -3.18 0.62 7.22
C SER A 76 -2.50 -0.29 6.21
N GLY A 77 -2.00 -1.43 6.67
CA GLY A 77 -1.31 -2.36 5.79
C GLY A 77 -1.50 -3.80 6.23
N HIS A 78 -1.09 -4.75 5.37
CA HIS A 78 -1.13 -6.15 5.75
C HIS A 78 -0.10 -6.46 6.85
N MET A 79 -0.43 -7.42 7.70
CA MET A 79 0.39 -7.82 8.84
C MET A 79 1.32 -8.98 8.48
N HIS A 80 2.34 -9.17 9.31
CA HIS A 80 3.22 -10.35 9.25
C HIS A 80 4.04 -10.47 7.95
N GLY A 81 4.11 -9.41 7.15
CA GLY A 81 5.02 -9.36 6.01
C GLY A 81 6.44 -9.06 6.45
N ALA A 82 7.42 -9.67 5.79
CA ALA A 82 8.84 -9.46 6.09
C ALA A 82 9.53 -8.77 4.90
N THR A 83 9.96 -7.54 5.11
CA THR A 83 10.76 -6.78 4.15
C THR A 83 12.15 -6.54 4.74
N LEU A 84 13.18 -7.01 4.06
CA LEU A 84 14.56 -6.88 4.52
C LEU A 84 15.21 -5.67 3.88
N LEU A 85 15.87 -4.86 4.70
CA LEU A 85 16.54 -3.64 4.27
C LEU A 85 18.03 -3.72 4.62
N ASP A 86 18.88 -3.04 3.84
CA ASP A 86 20.28 -2.86 4.17
C ASP A 86 20.48 -1.65 5.12
N GLY A 87 21.72 -1.34 5.45
CA GLY A 87 22.05 -0.22 6.34
C GLY A 87 21.72 1.15 5.76
N SER A 88 21.40 1.24 4.47
CA SER A 88 20.96 2.46 3.78
C SER A 88 19.48 2.46 3.46
N ASP A 89 18.72 1.57 4.11
CA ASP A 89 17.26 1.39 3.92
C ASP A 89 16.87 0.96 2.51
N ARG A 90 17.78 0.32 1.78
CA ARG A 90 17.47 -0.26 0.46
C ARG A 90 16.86 -1.64 0.64
N VAL A 91 15.83 -1.93 -0.15
CA VAL A 91 15.17 -3.22 -0.15
C VAL A 91 16.11 -4.28 -0.74
N LEU A 92 16.41 -5.32 0.05
CA LEU A 92 17.32 -6.40 -0.36
C LEU A 92 16.65 -7.44 -1.23
N ARG A 93 15.34 -7.64 -1.05
CA ARG A 93 14.56 -8.63 -1.77
C ARG A 93 13.08 -8.33 -1.66
N PRO A 94 12.20 -8.97 -2.48
CA PRO A 94 10.76 -8.83 -2.32
C PRO A 94 10.28 -9.18 -0.92
N CYS A 95 9.20 -8.53 -0.47
CA CYS A 95 8.57 -8.81 0.81
C CYS A 95 7.98 -10.22 0.81
N ILE A 96 8.26 -10.97 1.86
CA ILE A 96 7.63 -12.27 2.12
C ILE A 96 6.29 -12.00 2.77
N LEU A 97 5.19 -12.39 2.10
CA LEU A 97 3.84 -12.07 2.55
C LEU A 97 3.35 -13.04 3.63
N TRP A 98 2.27 -12.65 4.30
CA TRP A 98 1.67 -13.42 5.40
C TRP A 98 1.22 -14.82 4.99
N ASN A 99 0.84 -15.02 3.73
CA ASN A 99 0.37 -16.29 3.19
C ASN A 99 1.49 -17.13 2.55
N ASP A 100 2.77 -16.74 2.77
CA ASP A 100 3.93 -17.51 2.34
C ASP A 100 4.19 -18.66 3.32
N GLY A 101 4.38 -19.85 2.80
CA GLY A 101 4.56 -21.07 3.59
C GLY A 101 5.98 -21.59 3.70
N ARG A 102 6.99 -20.82 3.21
CA ARG A 102 8.38 -21.32 3.14
C ARG A 102 9.00 -21.66 4.48
N SER A 103 8.56 -21.02 5.57
CA SER A 103 9.07 -21.31 6.93
C SER A 103 8.27 -22.40 7.64
N GLY A 104 7.18 -22.89 7.06
CA GLY A 104 6.29 -23.87 7.69
C GLY A 104 6.94 -25.19 8.06
N PRO A 105 7.82 -25.76 7.21
CA PRO A 105 8.48 -27.04 7.51
C PRO A 105 9.51 -26.97 8.62
N GLN A 106 9.87 -25.80 9.07
CA GLN A 106 10.87 -25.59 10.12
C GLN A 106 10.23 -25.52 11.50
#